data_4914ee9e4f9f69be255a1ccc5b795aa7
#
_entry.id   4914ee9e4f9f69be255a1ccc5b795aa7
#
_cell.length_a   1.000
_cell.length_b   1.000
_cell.length_c   1.000
_cell.angle_alpha   90.00
_cell.angle_beta   90.00
_cell.angle_gamma   90.00
#
_symmetry.space_group_name_H-M   'P 1'
#
loop_
_entity.id
_entity.type
_entity.pdbx_description
1 polymer ?
#
loop_
_entity_poly.entity_id
_entity_poly.type
_entity_poly.pdbx_seq_one_letter_code
_entity_poly.pdbx_strand_id
1 'polypeptide(L)' 'MDEIRVFGYCENCGDKVTDEGEEYYVNDDGEVFCCIECALEHYGITKLEV' A
#
# COMPACT_ATOMS: atom_id res chain seq x y z
N MET A 1 11.70 -20.73 7.46
CA MET A 1 11.60 -20.52 7.47
C MET A 1 11.23 -19.28 7.46
N ASP A 2 11.45 -18.57 7.47
CA ASP A 2 11.12 -17.44 7.48
C ASP A 2 11.27 -16.81 6.25
N GLU A 3 10.54 -17.06 5.24
CA GLU A 3 10.64 -16.49 4.02
C GLU A 3 9.74 -15.34 4.00
N ILE A 4 10.11 -14.09 3.79
CA ILE A 4 9.30 -12.92 3.69
C ILE A 4 8.87 -12.75 2.25
N ARG A 5 7.57 -12.65 2.00
CA ARG A 5 7.11 -12.49 0.70
C ARG A 5 7.00 -11.04 0.41
N VAL A 6 7.58 -10.51 -0.59
CA VAL A 6 7.52 -9.11 -0.97
C VAL A 6 6.42 -8.97 -1.99
N PHE A 7 5.38 -8.22 -1.64
CA PHE A 7 4.29 -7.99 -2.56
C PHE A 7 4.64 -6.92 -3.59
N GLY A 8 5.52 -6.03 -3.23
CA GLY A 8 5.89 -4.96 -4.12
C GLY A 8 6.31 -3.76 -3.32
N TYR A 9 6.23 -2.61 -3.94
CA TYR A 9 6.61 -1.38 -3.27
C TYR A 9 5.44 -0.43 -3.31
N CYS A 10 5.27 0.33 -2.25
CA CYS A 10 4.16 1.25 -2.15
C CYS A 10 4.22 2.24 -3.30
N GLU A 11 3.09 2.41 -4.00
CA GLU A 11 3.07 3.30 -5.13
C GLU A 11 3.13 4.75 -4.70
N ASN A 12 2.83 5.02 -3.45
CA ASN A 12 2.82 6.40 -2.97
C ASN A 12 4.14 6.78 -2.33
N CYS A 13 4.61 6.01 -1.38
CA CYS A 13 5.82 6.39 -0.65
C CYS A 13 7.04 5.56 -1.05
N GLY A 14 6.85 4.47 -1.74
CA GLY A 14 7.97 3.68 -2.20
C GLY A 14 8.51 2.67 -1.23
N ASP A 15 7.86 2.50 -0.11
CA ASP A 15 8.34 1.55 0.89
C ASP A 15 8.07 0.13 0.45
N LYS A 16 8.92 -0.77 0.85
CA LYS A 16 8.73 -2.17 0.54
C LYS A 16 7.53 -2.70 1.31
N VAL A 17 6.64 -3.39 0.62
CA VAL A 17 5.45 -3.95 1.23
C VAL A 17 5.60 -5.46 1.26
N THR A 18 5.58 -6.04 2.44
CA THR A 18 5.77 -7.47 2.60
C THR A 18 4.65 -8.04 3.45
N ASP A 19 4.61 -9.36 3.52
CA ASP A 19 3.56 -10.01 4.28
C ASP A 19 3.83 -9.94 5.76
N GLU A 20 4.97 -9.41 6.16
CA GLU A 20 5.20 -9.22 7.58
C GLU A 20 4.51 -7.98 8.05
N GLY A 21 4.15 -7.07 7.16
CA GLY A 21 3.48 -5.85 7.56
C GLY A 21 2.10 -6.15 8.09
N GLU A 22 1.63 -5.29 8.98
CA GLU A 22 0.35 -5.54 9.56
C GLU A 22 -0.76 -5.14 8.65
N GLU A 23 -0.50 -4.26 7.70
CA GLU A 23 -1.54 -3.93 6.76
C GLU A 23 -0.92 -3.57 5.43
N TYR A 24 -1.63 -3.79 4.40
CA TYR A 24 -1.22 -3.42 3.07
C TYR A 24 -2.48 -3.43 2.22
N TYR A 25 -2.40 -2.79 1.06
CA TYR A 25 -3.54 -2.74 0.16
C TYR A 25 -3.08 -2.99 -1.25
N VAL A 26 -3.85 -3.72 -2.00
CA VAL A 26 -3.56 -4.03 -3.39
C VAL A 26 -4.83 -3.76 -4.15
N ASN A 27 -4.74 -3.00 -5.23
CA ASN A 27 -5.95 -2.71 -5.99
C ASN A 27 -6.00 -3.59 -7.23
N ASP A 28 -7.03 -3.40 -8.04
CA ASP A 28 -7.21 -4.25 -9.20
C ASP A 28 -6.17 -4.01 -10.26
N ASP A 29 -5.53 -2.85 -10.25
CA ASP A 29 -4.50 -2.55 -11.22
C ASP A 29 -3.19 -3.21 -10.85
N GLY A 30 -3.11 -3.82 -9.73
CA GLY A 30 -1.86 -4.44 -9.32
C GLY A 30 -0.98 -3.51 -8.51
N GLU A 31 -1.48 -2.36 -8.12
CA GLU A 31 -0.70 -1.44 -7.33
C GLU A 31 -0.75 -1.84 -5.88
N VAL A 32 0.35 -1.63 -5.19
CA VAL A 32 0.47 -2.03 -3.80
C VAL A 32 0.72 -0.80 -2.96
N PHE A 33 0.10 -0.73 -1.81
CA PHE A 33 0.28 0.39 -0.90
C PHE A 33 0.54 -0.14 0.50
N CYS A 34 1.35 0.57 1.24
CA CYS A 34 1.73 0.11 2.58
C CYS A 34 0.61 0.34 3.58
N CYS A 35 -0.30 1.28 3.31
CA CYS A 35 -1.43 1.50 4.20
C CYS A 35 -2.49 2.23 3.42
N ILE A 36 -3.67 2.33 4.03
CA ILE A 36 -4.78 2.95 3.35
C ILE A 36 -4.52 4.42 3.10
N GLU A 37 -3.77 5.05 3.97
CA GLU A 37 -3.52 6.47 3.79
C GLU A 37 -2.69 6.70 2.54
N CYS A 38 -1.72 5.85 2.29
CA CYS A 38 -0.94 5.98 1.08
C CYS A 38 -1.81 5.76 -0.15
N ALA A 39 -2.73 4.81 -0.06
CA ALA A 39 -3.61 4.56 -1.19
C ALA A 39 -4.49 5.77 -1.46
N LEU A 40 -5.01 6.38 -0.42
CA LEU A 40 -5.86 7.54 -0.60
C LEU A 40 -5.08 8.70 -1.19
N GLU A 41 -3.86 8.89 -0.71
CA GLU A 41 -3.06 9.97 -1.22
C GLU A 41 -2.72 9.74 -2.68
N HIS A 42 -2.43 8.51 -3.01
CA HIS A 42 -2.06 8.20 -4.39
C HIS A 42 -3.22 8.49 -5.32
N TYR A 43 -4.43 8.17 -4.89
CA TYR A 43 -5.58 8.40 -5.73
C TYR A 43 -6.01 9.86 -5.72
N GLY A 44 -5.48 10.66 -4.79
CA GLY A 44 -5.87 12.06 -4.71
C GLY A 44 -7.15 12.30 -3.98
N ILE A 45 -7.59 11.33 -3.21
CA ILE A 45 -8.81 11.49 -2.46
C ILE A 45 -8.49 12.19 -1.18
N THR A 46 -9.03 13.40 -1.02
CA THR A 46 -8.71 14.01 0.20
C THR A 46 -9.88 13.90 1.02
N LYS A 47 -9.89 13.92 2.08
CA LYS A 47 -10.83 13.65 2.84
C LYS A 47 -11.75 14.54 2.82
N LEU A 48 -12.58 14.67 2.63
CA LEU A 48 -13.42 15.37 2.41
C LEU A 48 -14.16 15.80 3.18
N GLU A 49 -14.48 16.29 3.23
CA GLU A 49 -15.06 16.60 3.67
C GLU A 49 -16.08 16.87 3.77
N VAL A 50 -16.63 17.09 3.84
CA VAL A 50 -17.64 17.22 3.77
C VAL A 50 -18.13 17.83 3.97
#